data_ecdaf044fdb1a556ef9f7204346f8c6b
#
_entry.id   ecdaf044fdb1a556ef9f7204346f8c6b
#
_cell.length_a   1.000
_cell.length_b   1.000
_cell.length_c   1.000
_cell.angle_alpha   90.00
_cell.angle_beta   90.00
_cell.angle_gamma   90.00
#
_symmetry.space_group_name_H-M   'P 1'
#
loop_
_entity.id
_entity.type
_entity.pdbx_description
1 polymer ?
#
loop_
_entity_poly.entity_id
_entity_poly.type
_entity_poly.pdbx_seq_one_letter_code
_entity_poly.pdbx_strand_id
1 'polypeptide(L)'
;MICTAIASNKALTQQIILLTNTGSPRTANEEDVRSYLREFLTDGDIISVPYLMRQLLVRGIIVPRRTHFSSERYRRLLALSGGVMPLTAEMQRLAALVAQLTQLPTLYTPRYAQTSRAEWGERIAQLVGTDDVEVLLLPLFPQYTRSNAGS
;
A
#
# COMPACT_ATOMS: atom_id res chain seq x y z
N MET A 1 47.74 -7.24 25.05
CA MET A 1 46.38 -6.74 25.28
C MET A 1 45.53 -7.25 24.11
N ILE A 2 44.86 -8.36 24.30
CA ILE A 2 44.06 -9.02 23.26
C ILE A 2 42.64 -8.44 23.35
N CYS A 3 42.28 -7.64 22.35
CA CYS A 3 40.93 -7.11 22.24
C CYS A 3 40.04 -8.25 21.66
N THR A 4 39.35 -8.95 22.55
CA THR A 4 38.35 -9.97 22.16
C THR A 4 37.14 -9.21 21.62
N ALA A 5 37.01 -9.21 20.30
CA ALA A 5 35.77 -8.79 19.66
C ALA A 5 34.66 -9.77 20.04
N ILE A 6 33.74 -9.29 20.87
CA ILE A 6 32.48 -9.99 21.13
C ILE A 6 31.69 -9.92 19.84
N ALA A 7 31.80 -10.96 19.02
CA ALA A 7 30.88 -11.23 17.93
C ALA A 7 29.52 -11.49 18.56
N SER A 8 28.66 -10.49 18.59
CA SER A 8 27.24 -10.65 18.89
C SER A 8 26.69 -11.58 17.84
N ASN A 9 26.40 -12.82 18.21
CA ASN A 9 25.70 -13.80 17.39
C ASN A 9 24.22 -13.36 17.31
N LYS A 10 23.98 -12.23 16.65
CA LYS A 10 22.64 -11.82 16.25
C LYS A 10 22.28 -12.76 15.12
N ALA A 11 21.39 -13.73 15.38
CA ALA A 11 20.76 -14.53 14.33
C ALA A 11 20.46 -13.58 13.17
N LEU A 12 20.84 -13.95 11.94
CA LEU A 12 20.66 -13.10 10.77
C LEU A 12 19.15 -12.86 10.58
N THR A 13 18.65 -11.79 11.17
CA THR A 13 17.26 -11.37 11.02
C THR A 13 17.06 -11.06 9.55
N GLN A 14 16.16 -11.77 8.90
CA GLN A 14 15.87 -11.54 7.49
C GLN A 14 15.22 -10.16 7.33
N GLN A 15 15.73 -9.36 6.40
CA GLN A 15 15.22 -8.03 6.13
C GLN A 15 14.33 -8.04 4.90
N ILE A 16 13.22 -7.28 4.94
CA ILE A 16 12.32 -7.06 3.81
C ILE A 16 12.03 -5.57 3.66
N ILE A 17 11.93 -5.11 2.42
CA ILE A 17 11.53 -3.73 2.10
C ILE A 17 10.08 -3.72 1.64
N LEU A 18 9.24 -2.89 2.28
CA LEU A 18 7.87 -2.63 1.86
C LEU A 18 7.75 -1.22 1.32
N LEU A 19 7.48 -1.10 0.01
CA LEU A 19 7.16 0.17 -0.63
C LEU A 19 5.67 0.43 -0.50
N THR A 20 5.26 1.57 0.02
CA THR A 20 3.83 1.89 0.19
C THR A 20 3.47 3.27 -0.36
N ASN A 21 2.26 3.39 -0.88
CA ASN A 21 1.62 4.65 -1.24
C ASN A 21 0.09 4.52 -1.07
N THR A 22 -0.66 5.52 -1.52
CA THR A 22 -2.14 5.52 -1.45
C THR A 22 -2.77 4.31 -2.15
N GLY A 23 -2.19 3.84 -3.24
CA GLY A 23 -2.76 2.77 -4.06
C GLY A 23 -3.75 3.25 -5.11
N SER A 24 -4.40 2.30 -5.77
CA SER A 24 -5.45 2.51 -6.77
C SER A 24 -6.48 1.38 -6.71
N PRO A 25 -7.69 1.57 -7.26
CA PRO A 25 -8.65 0.48 -7.38
C PRO A 25 -8.05 -0.69 -8.16
N ARG A 26 -8.51 -1.91 -7.87
CA ARG A 26 -8.04 -3.12 -8.53
C ARG A 26 -8.37 -3.13 -10.01
N THR A 27 -9.58 -2.72 -10.36
CA THR A 27 -10.05 -2.51 -11.73
C THR A 27 -10.80 -1.19 -11.85
N ALA A 28 -11.24 -0.82 -13.07
CA ALA A 28 -12.07 0.36 -13.29
C ALA A 28 -13.58 0.07 -13.23
N ASN A 29 -14.00 -1.12 -12.76
CA ASN A 29 -15.42 -1.37 -12.55
C ASN A 29 -15.93 -0.58 -11.34
N GLU A 30 -17.25 -0.34 -11.30
CA GLU A 30 -17.83 0.47 -10.23
C GLU A 30 -17.73 -0.17 -8.85
N GLU A 31 -17.69 -1.48 -8.76
CA GLU A 31 -17.59 -2.20 -7.48
C GLU A 31 -16.22 -2.01 -6.85
N ASP A 32 -15.15 -2.26 -7.59
CA ASP A 32 -13.77 -2.07 -7.12
C ASP A 32 -13.48 -0.61 -6.80
N VAL A 33 -13.96 0.32 -7.64
CA VAL A 33 -13.81 1.76 -7.40
C VAL A 33 -14.61 2.20 -6.17
N ARG A 34 -15.83 1.68 -5.98
CA ARG A 34 -16.65 1.96 -4.80
C ARG A 34 -15.99 1.46 -3.53
N SER A 35 -15.45 0.26 -3.55
CA SER A 35 -14.77 -0.34 -2.41
C SER A 35 -13.50 0.44 -2.06
N TYR A 36 -12.68 0.77 -3.04
CA TYR A 36 -11.50 1.62 -2.88
C TYR A 36 -11.85 3.00 -2.29
N LEU A 37 -12.88 3.68 -2.83
CA LEU A 37 -13.31 4.97 -2.33
C LEU A 37 -13.85 4.91 -0.90
N ARG A 38 -14.54 3.81 -0.53
CA ARG A 38 -14.99 3.60 0.85
C ARG A 38 -13.80 3.46 1.79
N GLU A 39 -12.87 2.59 1.49
CA GLU A 39 -11.68 2.36 2.31
C GLU A 39 -10.89 3.66 2.48
N PHE A 40 -10.59 4.34 1.39
CA PHE A 40 -9.84 5.59 1.38
C PHE A 40 -10.56 6.73 2.15
N LEU A 41 -11.82 6.99 1.87
CA LEU A 41 -12.54 8.14 2.44
C LEU A 41 -13.11 7.90 3.86
N THR A 42 -13.20 6.65 4.32
CA THR A 42 -13.57 6.37 5.71
C THR A 42 -12.40 6.44 6.68
N ASP A 43 -11.18 6.64 6.18
CA ASP A 43 -10.02 6.90 7.01
C ASP A 43 -10.15 8.25 7.74
N GLY A 44 -9.87 8.26 9.04
CA GLY A 44 -9.96 9.45 9.89
C GLY A 44 -8.92 10.51 9.59
N ASP A 45 -7.81 10.09 9.02
CA ASP A 45 -6.73 11.01 8.61
C ASP A 45 -7.03 11.71 7.29
N ILE A 46 -7.96 11.17 6.49
CA ILE A 46 -8.43 11.78 5.24
C ILE A 46 -9.60 12.73 5.49
N ILE A 47 -10.61 12.28 6.25
CA ILE A 47 -11.78 13.08 6.60
C ILE A 47 -11.88 13.17 8.12
N SER A 48 -11.41 14.27 8.67
CA SER A 48 -11.28 14.51 10.11
C SER A 48 -12.60 14.94 10.76
N VAL A 49 -13.67 14.14 10.60
CA VAL A 49 -14.96 14.31 11.28
C VAL A 49 -15.23 13.12 12.19
N PRO A 50 -16.15 13.24 13.20
CA PRO A 50 -16.51 12.13 14.06
C PRO A 50 -16.89 10.88 13.27
N TYR A 51 -16.54 9.71 13.78
CA TYR A 51 -16.65 8.42 13.07
C TYR A 51 -18.04 8.17 12.46
N LEU A 52 -19.12 8.33 13.24
CA LEU A 52 -20.48 8.09 12.75
C LEU A 52 -20.87 9.05 11.62
N MET A 53 -20.54 10.32 11.77
CA MET A 53 -20.79 11.34 10.73
C MET A 53 -19.99 11.04 9.47
N ARG A 54 -18.73 10.63 9.62
CA ARG A 54 -17.88 10.22 8.48
C ARG A 54 -18.48 9.02 7.75
N GLN A 55 -18.94 7.99 8.46
CA GLN A 55 -19.54 6.82 7.84
C GLN A 55 -20.84 7.18 7.07
N LEU A 56 -21.71 8.01 7.64
CA LEU A 56 -22.92 8.48 6.98
C LEU A 56 -22.60 9.32 5.74
N LEU A 57 -21.70 10.28 5.87
CA LEU A 57 -21.30 11.17 4.79
C LEU A 57 -20.65 10.39 3.64
N VAL A 58 -19.68 9.55 3.94
CA VAL A 58 -18.91 8.81 2.93
C VAL A 58 -19.79 7.77 2.24
N ARG A 59 -20.46 6.90 3.01
CA ARG A 59 -21.24 5.79 2.44
C ARG A 59 -22.57 6.23 1.84
N GLY A 60 -23.23 7.24 2.43
CA GLY A 60 -24.54 7.72 2.00
C GLY A 60 -24.50 8.75 0.88
N ILE A 61 -23.46 9.59 0.83
CA ILE A 61 -23.43 10.74 -0.07
C ILE A 61 -22.24 10.70 -1.03
N ILE A 62 -21.01 10.63 -0.50
CA ILE A 62 -19.82 10.85 -1.33
C ILE A 62 -19.58 9.67 -2.28
N VAL A 63 -19.53 8.47 -1.75
CA VAL A 63 -19.22 7.27 -2.54
C VAL A 63 -20.27 7.02 -3.62
N PRO A 64 -21.59 7.03 -3.36
CA PRO A 64 -22.57 6.82 -4.42
C PRO A 64 -22.45 7.83 -5.57
N ARG A 65 -22.22 9.10 -5.25
CA ARG A 65 -22.08 10.17 -6.27
C ARG A 65 -20.77 10.10 -7.04
N ARG A 66 -19.68 9.71 -6.39
CA ARG A 66 -18.34 9.70 -6.99
C ARG A 66 -18.01 8.42 -7.76
N THR A 67 -18.61 7.30 -7.43
CA THR A 67 -18.23 6.00 -7.98
C THR A 67 -18.30 5.99 -9.51
N HIS A 68 -19.45 6.34 -10.09
CA HIS A 68 -19.65 6.32 -11.56
C HIS A 68 -18.62 7.21 -12.27
N PHE A 69 -18.49 8.45 -11.84
CA PHE A 69 -17.56 9.41 -12.43
C PHE A 69 -16.07 9.00 -12.26
N SER A 70 -15.72 8.43 -11.11
CA SER A 70 -14.38 7.92 -10.88
C SER A 70 -14.09 6.69 -11.73
N SER A 71 -15.04 5.77 -11.86
CA SER A 71 -14.90 4.58 -12.72
C SER A 71 -14.65 4.96 -14.17
N GLU A 72 -15.36 5.96 -14.68
CA GLU A 72 -15.14 6.45 -16.04
C GLU A 72 -13.71 7.01 -16.23
N ARG A 73 -13.21 7.77 -15.24
CA ARG A 73 -11.83 8.26 -15.28
C ARG A 73 -10.80 7.13 -15.24
N TYR A 74 -11.02 6.13 -14.39
CA TYR A 74 -10.13 4.96 -14.34
C TYR A 74 -10.19 4.13 -15.62
N ARG A 75 -11.36 4.00 -16.28
CA ARG A 75 -11.46 3.34 -17.59
C ARG A 75 -10.63 4.05 -18.65
N ARG A 76 -10.71 5.39 -18.70
CA ARG A 76 -9.89 6.20 -19.62
C ARG A 76 -8.40 6.02 -19.32
N LEU A 77 -8.02 6.02 -18.05
CA LEU A 77 -6.64 5.81 -17.64
C LEU A 77 -6.13 4.43 -18.07
N LEU A 78 -6.92 3.37 -17.85
CA LEU A 78 -6.60 2.02 -18.30
C LEU A 78 -6.47 1.91 -19.81
N ALA A 79 -7.35 2.57 -20.58
CA ALA A 79 -7.27 2.58 -22.03
C ALA A 79 -5.96 3.21 -22.53
N LEU A 80 -5.47 4.26 -21.88
CA LEU A 80 -4.21 4.93 -22.21
C LEU A 80 -2.96 4.15 -21.77
N SER A 81 -3.09 3.28 -20.76
CA SER A 81 -1.98 2.53 -20.17
C SER A 81 -1.91 1.05 -20.57
N GLY A 82 -2.61 0.67 -21.65
CA GLY A 82 -2.60 -0.72 -22.13
C GLY A 82 -3.33 -1.70 -21.21
N GLY A 83 -4.30 -1.24 -20.43
CA GLY A 83 -5.16 -2.11 -19.60
C GLY A 83 -4.64 -2.40 -18.19
N VAL A 84 -3.54 -1.77 -17.78
CA VAL A 84 -2.96 -1.93 -16.43
C VAL A 84 -3.06 -0.63 -15.65
N MET A 85 -3.35 -0.70 -14.35
CA MET A 85 -3.32 0.50 -13.49
C MET A 85 -1.88 1.05 -13.42
N PRO A 86 -1.61 2.26 -13.97
CA PRO A 86 -0.23 2.76 -14.13
C PRO A 86 0.52 2.85 -12.82
N LEU A 87 -0.13 3.36 -11.76
CA LEU A 87 0.49 3.48 -10.44
C LEU A 87 0.95 2.13 -9.90
N THR A 88 0.10 1.11 -10.00
CA THR A 88 0.42 -0.25 -9.54
C THR A 88 1.56 -0.86 -10.34
N ALA A 89 1.52 -0.72 -11.67
CA ALA A 89 2.58 -1.22 -12.56
C ALA A 89 3.94 -0.58 -12.26
N GLU A 90 3.98 0.74 -12.13
CA GLU A 90 5.22 1.46 -11.83
C GLU A 90 5.76 1.14 -10.43
N MET A 91 4.88 0.95 -9.43
CA MET A 91 5.30 0.56 -8.10
C MET A 91 5.84 -0.87 -8.05
N GLN A 92 5.25 -1.79 -8.79
CA GLN A 92 5.78 -3.16 -8.93
C GLN A 92 7.12 -3.17 -9.63
N ARG A 93 7.28 -2.37 -10.69
CA ARG A 93 8.55 -2.19 -11.38
C ARG A 93 9.62 -1.60 -10.46
N LEU A 94 9.26 -0.57 -9.68
CA LEU A 94 10.16 0.02 -8.70
C LEU A 94 10.57 -1.00 -7.63
N ALA A 95 9.63 -1.79 -7.12
CA ALA A 95 9.94 -2.85 -6.15
C ALA A 95 10.94 -3.86 -6.71
N ALA A 96 10.77 -4.28 -7.97
CA ALA A 96 11.72 -5.18 -8.62
C ALA A 96 13.12 -4.55 -8.77
N LEU A 97 13.21 -3.28 -9.14
CA LEU A 97 14.50 -2.56 -9.25
C LEU A 97 15.17 -2.41 -7.87
N VAL A 98 14.42 -2.06 -6.84
CA VAL A 98 14.95 -1.97 -5.47
C VAL A 98 15.45 -3.32 -4.99
N ALA A 99 14.70 -4.40 -5.23
CA ALA A 99 15.14 -5.76 -4.89
C ALA A 99 16.45 -6.13 -5.58
N GLN A 100 16.61 -5.77 -6.86
CA GLN A 100 17.86 -6.00 -7.61
C GLN A 100 19.03 -5.20 -7.05
N LEU A 101 18.82 -3.94 -6.69
CA LEU A 101 19.87 -3.06 -6.17
C LEU A 101 20.30 -3.41 -4.75
N THR A 102 19.35 -3.76 -3.89
CA THR A 102 19.60 -4.02 -2.46
C THR A 102 19.88 -5.48 -2.16
N GLN A 103 19.55 -6.38 -3.07
CA GLN A 103 19.54 -7.84 -2.86
C GLN A 103 18.62 -8.26 -1.68
N LEU A 104 17.66 -7.41 -1.31
CA LEU A 104 16.65 -7.69 -0.28
C LEU A 104 15.28 -7.96 -0.92
N PRO A 105 14.50 -8.89 -0.37
CA PRO A 105 13.12 -9.07 -0.76
C PRO A 105 12.37 -7.74 -0.66
N THR A 106 11.72 -7.31 -1.74
CA THR A 106 11.03 -6.03 -1.79
C THR A 106 9.63 -6.23 -2.33
N LEU A 107 8.63 -5.72 -1.63
CA LEU A 107 7.23 -5.76 -2.03
C LEU A 107 6.62 -4.36 -2.13
N TYR A 108 5.71 -4.18 -3.07
CA TYR A 108 4.81 -3.06 -3.10
C TYR A 108 3.51 -3.40 -2.34
N THR A 109 3.17 -2.60 -1.35
CA THR A 109 1.97 -2.74 -0.52
C THR A 109 1.21 -1.41 -0.48
N PRO A 110 0.17 -1.23 -1.30
CA PRO A 110 -0.64 -0.02 -1.24
C PRO A 110 -1.43 0.05 0.07
N ARG A 111 -1.61 1.27 0.58
CA ARG A 111 -2.36 1.51 1.82
C ARG A 111 -3.85 1.16 1.68
N TYR A 112 -4.44 1.48 0.53
CA TYR A 112 -5.85 1.23 0.22
C TYR A 112 -5.95 0.39 -1.05
N ALA A 113 -6.03 -0.92 -0.90
CA ALA A 113 -5.99 -1.84 -2.05
C ALA A 113 -6.98 -2.99 -1.96
N GLN A 114 -7.87 -2.98 -0.98
CA GLN A 114 -8.80 -4.08 -0.74
C GLN A 114 -8.12 -5.43 -0.45
N THR A 115 -6.84 -5.38 -0.16
CA THR A 115 -6.07 -6.55 0.24
C THR A 115 -6.11 -6.66 1.75
N SER A 116 -6.52 -7.79 2.28
CA SER A 116 -6.62 -8.00 3.73
C SER A 116 -5.22 -8.05 4.37
N ARG A 117 -5.17 -7.74 5.67
CA ARG A 117 -3.92 -7.89 6.44
C ARG A 117 -3.41 -9.34 6.42
N ALA A 118 -4.33 -10.31 6.37
CA ALA A 118 -3.98 -11.73 6.28
C ALA A 118 -3.25 -12.03 4.97
N GLU A 119 -3.77 -11.57 3.83
CA GLU A 119 -3.12 -11.75 2.53
C GLU A 119 -1.73 -11.11 2.47
N TRP A 120 -1.54 -9.97 3.14
CA TRP A 120 -0.21 -9.36 3.26
C TRP A 120 0.72 -10.20 4.13
N GLY A 121 0.23 -10.69 5.27
CA GLY A 121 0.99 -11.60 6.14
C GLY A 121 1.44 -12.86 5.41
N GLU A 122 0.55 -13.47 4.64
CA GLU A 122 0.88 -14.64 3.82
C GLU A 122 1.94 -14.34 2.75
N ARG A 123 1.84 -13.22 2.05
CA ARG A 123 2.84 -12.81 1.05
C ARG A 123 4.21 -12.56 1.65
N ILE A 124 4.26 -11.93 2.82
CA ILE A 124 5.51 -11.71 3.55
C ILE A 124 6.08 -13.05 4.00
N ALA A 125 5.27 -13.91 4.60
CA ALA A 125 5.70 -15.23 5.06
C ALA A 125 6.21 -16.12 3.91
N GLN A 126 5.60 -16.05 2.73
CA GLN A 126 6.08 -16.77 1.54
C GLN A 126 7.45 -16.29 1.06
N LEU A 127 7.81 -15.02 1.27
CA LEU A 127 9.09 -14.47 0.84
C LEU A 127 10.23 -14.72 1.84
N VAL A 128 9.92 -14.64 3.12
CA VAL A 128 10.96 -14.63 4.17
C VAL A 128 10.81 -15.76 5.17
N GLY A 129 9.82 -16.65 5.02
CA GLY A 129 9.53 -17.69 5.99
C GLY A 129 8.82 -17.16 7.24
N THR A 130 8.91 -17.94 8.35
CA THR A 130 8.21 -17.63 9.62
C THR A 130 9.16 -17.12 10.71
N ASP A 131 10.42 -16.87 10.40
CA ASP A 131 11.43 -16.42 11.35
C ASP A 131 11.28 -14.91 11.65
N ASP A 132 12.04 -14.41 12.62
CA ASP A 132 12.09 -12.99 12.95
C ASP A 132 12.52 -12.17 11.73
N VAL A 133 11.64 -11.27 11.29
CA VAL A 133 11.82 -10.45 10.09
C VAL A 133 11.88 -8.98 10.48
N GLU A 134 12.91 -8.30 10.00
CA GLU A 134 13.01 -6.83 10.09
C GLU A 134 12.35 -6.21 8.85
N VAL A 135 11.28 -5.44 9.07
CA VAL A 135 10.53 -4.80 7.99
C VAL A 135 10.92 -3.33 7.86
N LEU A 136 11.52 -2.96 6.74
CA LEU A 136 11.78 -1.57 6.39
C LEU A 136 10.62 -1.04 5.55
N LEU A 137 9.76 -0.21 6.16
CA LEU A 137 8.65 0.43 5.48
C LEU A 137 9.09 1.76 4.85
N LEU A 138 8.98 1.87 3.53
CA LEU A 138 9.30 3.08 2.76
C LEU A 138 8.02 3.70 2.18
N PRO A 139 7.48 4.75 2.81
CA PRO A 139 6.33 5.47 2.30
C PRO A 139 6.74 6.37 1.11
N LEU A 140 6.17 6.11 -0.06
CA LEU A 140 6.44 6.82 -1.31
C LEU A 140 5.38 7.88 -1.57
N PHE A 141 5.32 8.88 -0.71
CA PHE A 141 4.47 10.05 -0.88
C PHE A 141 5.31 11.27 -1.24
N PRO A 142 4.82 12.17 -2.10
CA PRO A 142 5.60 13.32 -2.58
C PRO A 142 5.95 14.30 -1.45
N GLN A 143 5.18 14.28 -0.36
CA GLN A 143 5.41 15.11 0.80
C GLN A 143 4.83 14.44 2.07
N TYR A 144 5.37 14.80 3.22
CA TYR A 144 4.82 14.38 4.49
C TYR A 144 3.50 15.09 4.76
N THR A 145 2.45 14.33 4.99
CA THR A 145 1.17 14.82 5.52
C THR A 145 0.63 13.85 6.54
N ARG A 146 -0.25 14.32 7.42
CA ARG A 146 -0.92 13.47 8.40
C ARG A 146 -1.69 12.31 7.76
N SER A 147 -2.31 12.58 6.60
CA SER A 147 -3.07 11.59 5.83
C SER A 147 -2.21 10.59 5.05
N ASN A 148 -0.92 10.78 4.97
CA ASN A 148 -0.01 9.93 4.19
C ASN A 148 0.92 9.13 5.11
N ALA A 149 1.99 9.77 5.57
CA ALA A 149 3.06 9.11 6.31
C ALA A 149 2.94 9.29 7.83
N GLY A 150 1.98 10.07 8.32
CA GLY A 150 1.80 10.39 9.74
C GLY A 150 0.72 9.59 10.46
N SER A 151 0.13 8.58 9.81
CA SER A 151 -0.94 7.75 10.37
C SER A 151 -0.52 6.32 10.60
#